data_3523b2fef9a560e9739a86071bb2e141
#
_entry.id   3523b2fef9a560e9739a86071bb2e141
#
_cell.length_a   1.000
_cell.length_b   1.000
_cell.length_c   1.000
_cell.angle_alpha   90.00
_cell.angle_beta   90.00
_cell.angle_gamma   90.00
#
_symmetry.space_group_name_H-M   'P 1'
#
loop_
_entity.id
_entity.type
_entity.pdbx_description
1 polymer ?
#
loop_
_entity_poly.entity_id
_entity_poly.type
_entity_poly.pdbx_seq_one_letter_code
_entity_poly.pdbx_strand_id
1 'polypeptide(L)'
;MMNNKPDQTDEFELYDLKVVVESIEGNCTCNMTEGDHFFLKGGKLSFPCEQDFCLYALQSAIPLLPAKQRQCHPADWIETDSRCVCPDPACRLTMRIDRIAKRQLKHDDVSPVSWDDVNCKV
;
A
#
# COMPACT_ATOMS: atom_id res chain seq x y z
N MET A 1 -13.58 22.55 19.51
CA MET A 1 -13.54 21.96 19.15
C MET A 1 -13.74 21.42 18.35
N MET A 2 -13.74 21.08 18.08
CA MET A 2 -13.97 20.61 17.33
C MET A 2 -14.59 19.90 16.99
N ASN A 3 -14.93 19.81 17.00
CA ASN A 3 -15.63 19.16 16.71
C ASN A 3 -16.09 19.07 15.56
N ASN A 4 -16.03 19.56 15.16
CA ASN A 4 -16.41 19.55 13.94
C ASN A 4 -15.69 18.60 13.21
N LYS A 5 -16.27 17.84 12.51
CA LYS A 5 -15.70 16.73 11.87
C LYS A 5 -16.20 16.71 10.47
N PRO A 6 -15.54 17.46 9.61
CA PRO A 6 -15.97 17.53 8.22
C PRO A 6 -15.98 16.18 7.55
N ASP A 7 -15.24 15.21 8.11
CA ASP A 7 -15.12 13.91 7.50
C ASP A 7 -16.04 12.87 8.08
N GLN A 8 -17.15 13.31 8.68
CA GLN A 8 -18.09 12.35 9.24
C GLN A 8 -19.05 11.78 8.20
N THR A 9 -18.72 11.87 6.94
CA THR A 9 -19.45 11.13 5.94
C THR A 9 -19.02 9.66 6.03
N ASP A 10 -19.86 8.78 5.50
CA ASP A 10 -19.53 7.37 5.47
C ASP A 10 -18.52 7.03 4.39
N GLU A 11 -18.21 7.98 3.53
CA GLU A 11 -17.35 7.73 2.37
C GLU A 11 -15.89 7.98 2.67
N PHE A 12 -15.05 7.17 2.08
CA PHE A 12 -13.61 7.37 2.12
C PHE A 12 -12.98 6.88 0.83
N GLU A 13 -11.73 7.27 0.61
CA GLU A 13 -11.00 6.93 -0.60
C GLU A 13 -9.83 6.01 -0.29
N LEU A 14 -9.62 5.04 -1.17
CA LEU A 14 -8.42 4.21 -1.15
C LEU A 14 -7.80 4.20 -2.54
N TYR A 15 -6.49 4.24 -2.59
CA TYR A 15 -5.77 4.07 -3.83
C TYR A 15 -5.52 2.60 -4.09
N ASP A 16 -5.65 2.19 -5.34
CA ASP A 16 -5.09 0.93 -5.80
C ASP A 16 -3.59 1.15 -6.01
N LEU A 17 -2.79 0.18 -5.61
CA LEU A 17 -1.35 0.30 -5.66
C LEU A 17 -0.75 -0.73 -6.60
N LYS A 18 0.34 -0.32 -7.26
CA LYS A 18 1.21 -1.23 -7.99
C LYS A 18 2.60 -1.12 -7.38
N VAL A 19 3.12 -2.24 -6.91
CA VAL A 19 4.48 -2.30 -6.39
C VAL A 19 5.33 -2.95 -7.47
N VAL A 20 6.34 -2.23 -7.93
CA VAL A 20 7.13 -2.65 -9.07
C VAL A 20 8.61 -2.65 -8.72
N VAL A 21 9.32 -3.68 -9.17
CA VAL A 21 10.77 -3.76 -9.01
C VAL A 21 11.40 -2.72 -9.95
N GLU A 22 12.01 -1.70 -9.36
CA GLU A 22 12.57 -0.57 -10.10
C GLU A 22 14.01 -0.85 -10.50
N SER A 23 14.80 -1.47 -9.63
CA SER A 23 16.19 -1.78 -9.91
C SER A 23 16.67 -2.93 -9.04
N ILE A 24 17.68 -3.64 -9.54
CA ILE A 24 18.38 -4.68 -8.80
C ILE A 24 19.87 -4.44 -9.02
N GLU A 25 20.55 -3.94 -7.97
CA GLU A 25 21.97 -3.60 -8.10
C GLU A 25 22.90 -4.69 -7.59
N GLY A 26 22.35 -5.68 -6.92
CA GLY A 26 23.11 -6.78 -6.39
C GLY A 26 22.73 -8.10 -7.03
N ASN A 27 22.81 -9.16 -6.24
CA ASN A 27 22.49 -10.51 -6.70
C ASN A 27 21.20 -10.96 -6.05
N CYS A 28 20.15 -11.08 -6.85
CA CYS A 28 18.85 -11.55 -6.36
C CYS A 28 18.78 -13.07 -6.51
N THR A 29 18.82 -13.78 -5.38
CA THR A 29 18.77 -15.24 -5.39
C THR A 29 17.40 -15.79 -5.76
N CYS A 30 16.36 -14.96 -5.70
CA CYS A 30 15.01 -15.34 -6.11
C CYS A 30 14.73 -15.07 -7.59
N ASN A 31 15.74 -14.66 -8.34
CA ASN A 31 15.62 -14.41 -9.78
C ASN A 31 14.55 -13.41 -10.14
N MET A 32 14.38 -12.38 -9.29
CA MET A 32 13.50 -11.28 -9.61
C MET A 32 14.08 -10.48 -10.77
N THR A 33 13.20 -9.86 -11.53
CA THR A 33 13.58 -9.06 -12.71
C THR A 33 12.98 -7.67 -12.58
N GLU A 34 13.68 -6.66 -13.09
CA GLU A 34 13.12 -5.31 -13.16
C GLU A 34 11.81 -5.36 -13.92
N GLY A 35 10.81 -4.70 -13.35
CA GLY A 35 9.46 -4.73 -13.92
C GLY A 35 8.54 -5.75 -13.28
N ASP A 36 9.06 -6.72 -12.55
CA ASP A 36 8.19 -7.62 -11.78
C ASP A 36 7.36 -6.80 -10.82
N HIS A 37 6.10 -7.17 -10.64
CA HIS A 37 5.20 -6.34 -9.85
C HIS A 37 4.07 -7.15 -9.26
N PHE A 38 3.36 -6.51 -8.33
CA PHE A 38 2.09 -7.00 -7.84
C PHE A 38 1.19 -5.81 -7.54
N PHE A 39 -0.09 -6.10 -7.33
CA PHE A 39 -1.08 -5.07 -7.06
C PHE A 39 -1.69 -5.27 -5.68
N LEU A 40 -2.08 -4.16 -5.06
CA LEU A 40 -2.96 -4.17 -3.91
C LEU A 40 -4.18 -3.37 -4.27
N LYS A 41 -5.34 -4.04 -4.32
CA LYS A 41 -6.61 -3.41 -4.66
C LYS A 41 -7.60 -3.70 -3.54
N GLY A 42 -8.02 -2.65 -2.84
CA GLY A 42 -8.73 -2.84 -1.58
C GLY A 42 -7.80 -3.56 -0.60
N GLY A 43 -8.22 -4.68 -0.08
CA GLY A 43 -7.38 -5.50 0.80
C GLY A 43 -6.76 -6.70 0.12
N LYS A 44 -6.83 -6.80 -1.21
CA LYS A 44 -6.42 -7.99 -1.93
C LYS A 44 -5.12 -7.78 -2.69
N LEU A 45 -4.19 -8.69 -2.48
CA LEU A 45 -2.98 -8.78 -3.30
C LEU A 45 -3.29 -9.59 -4.55
N SER A 46 -2.77 -9.15 -5.68
CA SER A 46 -2.84 -9.93 -6.90
C SER A 46 -1.52 -9.88 -7.64
N PHE A 47 -1.17 -11.00 -8.25
CA PHE A 47 0.08 -11.16 -8.96
C PHE A 47 -0.22 -11.49 -10.41
N PRO A 48 0.61 -11.02 -11.36
CA PRO A 48 0.45 -11.42 -12.75
C PRO A 48 0.52 -12.94 -12.91
N CYS A 49 -0.15 -13.44 -13.93
CA CYS A 49 -0.17 -14.86 -14.21
C CYS A 49 1.26 -15.37 -14.43
N GLU A 50 1.59 -16.51 -13.79
CA GLU A 50 2.87 -17.15 -13.92
C GLU A 50 4.06 -16.32 -13.44
N GLN A 51 3.82 -15.29 -12.62
CA GLN A 51 4.91 -14.53 -12.03
C GLN A 51 5.06 -14.89 -10.56
N ASP A 52 6.25 -15.36 -10.21
CA ASP A 52 6.62 -15.56 -8.82
C ASP A 52 7.07 -14.24 -8.21
N PHE A 53 7.01 -14.14 -6.90
CA PHE A 53 7.49 -12.95 -6.22
C PHE A 53 8.23 -13.37 -4.94
N CYS A 54 9.37 -12.73 -4.71
CA CYS A 54 10.19 -13.02 -3.54
C CYS A 54 9.48 -12.62 -2.25
N LEU A 55 9.38 -13.55 -1.32
CA LEU A 55 8.72 -13.27 -0.04
C LEU A 55 9.42 -12.16 0.73
N TYR A 56 10.75 -12.14 0.70
CA TYR A 56 11.51 -11.14 1.47
C TYR A 56 11.31 -9.74 0.91
N ALA A 57 11.27 -9.62 -0.41
CA ALA A 57 10.95 -8.33 -1.05
C ALA A 57 9.52 -7.93 -0.73
N LEU A 58 8.59 -8.86 -0.87
CA LEU A 58 7.18 -8.60 -0.59
C LEU A 58 6.97 -8.07 0.82
N GLN A 59 7.56 -8.75 1.82
CA GLN A 59 7.33 -8.34 3.20
C GLN A 59 7.97 -7.00 3.54
N SER A 60 8.98 -6.55 2.81
CA SER A 60 9.55 -5.23 3.04
C SER A 60 8.60 -4.12 2.57
N ALA A 61 7.74 -4.41 1.60
CA ALA A 61 6.77 -3.46 1.09
C ALA A 61 5.49 -3.43 1.92
N ILE A 62 5.05 -4.57 2.44
CA ILE A 62 3.75 -4.71 3.09
C ILE A 62 3.50 -3.66 4.17
N PRO A 63 4.43 -3.35 5.08
CA PRO A 63 4.15 -2.39 6.14
C PRO A 63 3.81 -0.99 5.65
N LEU A 64 4.22 -0.64 4.44
CA LEU A 64 4.01 0.69 3.89
C LEU A 64 2.70 0.81 3.10
N LEU A 65 2.13 -0.31 2.69
CA LEU A 65 1.03 -0.29 1.75
C LEU A 65 -0.24 0.34 2.30
N PRO A 66 -0.68 0.05 3.54
CA PRO A 66 -1.90 0.68 4.05
C PRO A 66 -1.81 2.20 4.12
N ALA A 67 -0.64 2.73 4.48
CA ALA A 67 -0.46 4.19 4.50
C ALA A 67 -0.49 4.76 3.08
N LYS A 68 0.14 4.08 2.13
CA LYS A 68 0.17 4.56 0.75
C LYS A 68 -1.19 4.49 0.07
N GLN A 69 -2.08 3.64 0.56
CA GLN A 69 -3.44 3.57 0.04
C GLN A 69 -4.28 4.79 0.42
N ARG A 70 -3.83 5.55 1.41
CA ARG A 70 -4.55 6.73 1.89
C ARG A 70 -3.73 7.97 1.61
N GLN A 71 -4.44 9.08 1.42
CA GLN A 71 -3.75 10.35 1.22
C GLN A 71 -3.21 10.85 2.55
N CYS A 72 -1.93 11.11 2.61
CA CYS A 72 -1.27 11.64 3.79
C CYS A 72 -0.98 13.12 3.60
N HIS A 73 -0.42 13.75 4.63
CA HIS A 73 0.01 15.13 4.54
C HIS A 73 1.03 15.28 3.39
N PRO A 74 0.97 16.35 2.61
CA PRO A 74 1.88 16.51 1.46
C PRO A 74 3.36 16.46 1.82
N ALA A 75 3.72 16.77 3.06
CA ALA A 75 5.11 16.71 3.50
C ALA A 75 5.49 15.36 4.11
N ASP A 76 4.56 14.43 4.20
CA ASP A 76 4.86 13.09 4.68
C ASP A 76 5.68 12.36 3.61
N TRP A 77 6.73 11.65 4.05
CA TRP A 77 7.59 10.96 3.09
C TRP A 77 6.83 9.90 2.27
N ILE A 78 5.76 9.37 2.82
CA ILE A 78 4.90 8.43 2.09
C ILE A 78 4.31 9.08 0.84
N GLU A 79 4.07 10.39 0.87
CA GLU A 79 3.57 11.11 -0.30
C GLU A 79 4.68 11.43 -1.29
N THR A 80 5.89 11.65 -0.82
CA THR A 80 6.97 12.17 -1.66
C THR A 80 7.86 11.08 -2.23
N ASP A 81 8.12 10.02 -1.48
CA ASP A 81 8.99 8.94 -1.96
C ASP A 81 8.71 7.67 -1.18
N SER A 82 8.09 6.71 -1.84
CA SER A 82 7.76 5.43 -1.22
C SER A 82 8.52 4.32 -1.92
N ARG A 83 9.76 4.20 -1.57
CA ARG A 83 10.58 3.09 -2.05
C ARG A 83 10.91 2.15 -0.92
N CYS A 84 10.98 0.86 -1.23
CA CYS A 84 11.40 -0.15 -0.28
C CYS A 84 12.50 -1.00 -0.89
N VAL A 85 13.35 -1.52 -0.02
CA VAL A 85 14.51 -2.30 -0.42
C VAL A 85 14.41 -3.68 0.18
N CYS A 86 14.75 -4.69 -0.59
CA CYS A 86 14.84 -6.05 -0.07
C CYS A 86 15.80 -6.07 1.14
N PRO A 87 15.43 -6.76 2.22
CA PRO A 87 16.27 -6.79 3.42
C PRO A 87 17.61 -7.52 3.25
N ASP A 88 17.81 -8.23 2.13
CA ASP A 88 19.08 -8.86 1.84
C ASP A 88 20.06 -7.81 1.31
N PRO A 89 21.11 -7.48 2.07
CA PRO A 89 22.05 -6.43 1.63
C PRO A 89 22.79 -6.79 0.35
N ALA A 90 22.93 -8.06 0.02
CA ALA A 90 23.59 -8.47 -1.19
C ALA A 90 22.70 -8.35 -2.41
N CYS A 91 21.40 -8.28 -2.22
CA CYS A 91 20.42 -8.20 -3.30
C CYS A 91 20.25 -6.78 -3.82
N ARG A 92 20.04 -5.83 -2.93
CA ARG A 92 19.83 -4.42 -3.25
C ARG A 92 18.74 -4.22 -4.30
N LEU A 93 17.68 -4.99 -4.17
CA LEU A 93 16.50 -4.83 -5.00
C LEU A 93 15.67 -3.69 -4.41
N THR A 94 15.29 -2.73 -5.26
CA THR A 94 14.49 -1.59 -4.87
C THR A 94 13.14 -1.65 -5.57
N MET A 95 12.07 -1.44 -4.81
CA MET A 95 10.72 -1.40 -5.34
C MET A 95 10.14 -0.01 -5.18
N ARG A 96 9.30 0.36 -6.14
CA ARG A 96 8.55 1.62 -6.11
C ARG A 96 7.08 1.30 -5.91
N ILE A 97 6.40 2.08 -5.08
CA ILE A 97 4.97 1.93 -4.84
C ILE A 97 4.23 3.02 -5.58
N ASP A 98 3.49 2.65 -6.60
CA ASP A 98 2.74 3.60 -7.43
C ASP A 98 1.26 3.55 -7.10
N ARG A 99 0.63 4.71 -7.00
CA ARG A 99 -0.82 4.82 -6.91
C ARG A 99 -1.36 4.84 -8.33
N ILE A 100 -2.20 3.86 -8.67
CA ILE A 100 -2.65 3.71 -10.06
C ILE A 100 -4.12 4.02 -10.27
N ALA A 101 -4.93 3.99 -9.22
CA ALA A 101 -6.35 4.30 -9.33
C ALA A 101 -6.87 4.67 -7.95
N LYS A 102 -8.02 5.32 -7.90
CA LYS A 102 -8.65 5.74 -6.65
C LYS A 102 -10.04 5.15 -6.58
N ARG A 103 -10.39 4.57 -5.44
CA ARG A 103 -11.70 3.99 -5.17
C ARG A 103 -12.43 4.80 -4.13
N GLN A 104 -13.72 4.98 -4.36
CA GLN A 104 -14.61 5.56 -3.37
C GLN A 104 -15.33 4.44 -2.68
N LEU A 105 -15.21 4.36 -1.35
CA LEU A 105 -15.80 3.29 -0.55
C LEU A 105 -16.66 3.87 0.55
N LYS A 106 -17.51 3.03 1.13
CA LYS A 106 -18.31 3.39 2.29
C LYS A 106 -17.93 2.49 3.45
N HIS A 107 -17.77 3.11 4.62
CA HIS A 107 -17.42 2.35 5.83
C HIS A 107 -18.46 1.29 6.15
N ASP A 108 -19.75 1.58 5.93
CA ASP A 108 -20.82 0.62 6.17
C ASP A 108 -20.65 -0.65 5.34
N ASP A 109 -20.04 -0.54 4.16
CA ASP A 109 -19.87 -1.69 3.27
C ASP A 109 -18.68 -2.56 3.64
N VAL A 110 -17.69 -1.99 4.33
CA VAL A 110 -16.40 -2.67 4.52
C VAL A 110 -16.02 -2.84 5.99
N SER A 111 -16.79 -2.27 6.91
CA SER A 111 -16.51 -2.37 8.34
C SER A 111 -17.74 -2.82 9.10
N PRO A 112 -17.61 -3.74 10.06
CA PRO A 112 -18.75 -4.16 10.87
C PRO A 112 -19.08 -3.19 12.00
N VAL A 113 -18.32 -2.10 12.16
CA VAL A 113 -18.50 -1.17 13.27
C VAL A 113 -19.44 -0.06 12.85
N SER A 114 -20.53 0.13 13.58
CA SER A 114 -21.49 1.20 13.27
C SER A 114 -20.98 2.54 13.81
N TRP A 115 -21.53 3.63 13.27
CA TRP A 115 -21.24 4.96 13.77
C TRP A 115 -21.58 5.11 15.24
N ASP A 116 -22.70 4.51 15.68
CA ASP A 116 -23.12 4.60 17.06
C ASP A 116 -22.12 3.92 17.98
N ASP A 117 -21.62 2.77 17.55
CA ASP A 117 -20.61 2.04 18.33
C ASP A 117 -19.33 2.85 18.48
N VAL A 118 -18.92 3.50 17.40
CA VAL A 118 -17.72 4.32 17.43
C VAL A 118 -17.87 5.46 18.43
N ASN A 119 -19.03 6.12 18.43
CA ASN A 119 -19.28 7.22 19.33
C ASN A 119 -19.30 6.78 20.77
N CYS A 120 -19.69 5.57 21.05
CA CYS A 120 -19.75 5.04 22.41
C CYS A 120 -18.39 4.60 22.95
N LYS A 121 -17.40 4.49 22.08
CA LYS A 121 -16.09 3.97 22.48
C LYS A 121 -15.10 5.03 22.91
N VAL A 122 -15.52 6.22 22.98
CA VAL A 122 -14.61 7.32 23.32
C VAL A 122 -14.28 7.43 24.79
#